data_d706592934ca7f819b3bbf26cb4be17b
#
_entry.id   d706592934ca7f819b3bbf26cb4be17b
#
_cell.length_a   1.000
_cell.length_b   1.000
_cell.length_c   1.000
_cell.angle_alpha   90.00
_cell.angle_beta   90.00
_cell.angle_gamma   90.00
#
_symmetry.space_group_name_H-M   'P 1'
#
loop_
_entity.id
_entity.type
_entity.pdbx_description
1 polymer ?
#
loop_
_entity_poly.entity_id
_entity_poly.type
_entity_poly.pdbx_seq_one_letter_code
_entity_poly.pdbx_strand_id
1 'polypeptide(L)'
;MTHSRHPSRFFAAALLLFAAVAAHAAAPAPHVISIAQARALPLGTVVTVDGSVTTPSGAFASSFFDEGFGLQDRSAGIYVSLQTDLGVAPRRQARVTGTLQDSFGLLILVPADPSDVKLHGAGPRVAPQWVTTGSVGEATEGRIVRVVGTITEGPESDLPFGYKFFVDDGSGPIRIFVNVQTGIDVSGLAVGQTVSVTGFSSEFIDAEIDPRFPADIATPSH
;
A
#
# COMPACT_ATOMS: atom_id res chain seq x y z
N MET A 1 75.75 3.78 66.04
CA MET A 1 75.23 3.25 64.76
C MET A 1 73.74 3.27 64.80
N THR A 2 73.12 4.30 64.29
CA THR A 2 71.69 4.53 64.41
C THR A 2 71.11 4.52 62.94
N HIS A 3 70.34 3.49 62.61
CA HIS A 3 69.65 3.37 61.37
C HIS A 3 68.29 4.12 61.41
N SER A 4 68.18 5.18 60.64
CA SER A 4 66.94 5.91 60.36
C SER A 4 66.15 5.16 59.35
N ARG A 5 64.90 4.79 59.60
CA ARG A 5 63.92 4.26 58.60
C ARG A 5 62.94 5.38 58.21
N HIS A 6 62.96 5.74 56.99
CA HIS A 6 61.92 6.60 56.39
C HIS A 6 60.69 5.78 55.99
N PRO A 7 59.46 6.24 56.27
CA PRO A 7 58.26 5.59 55.74
C PRO A 7 57.88 6.15 54.34
N SER A 8 57.80 5.28 53.38
CA SER A 8 57.26 5.59 52.01
C SER A 8 55.79 5.81 52.09
N ARG A 9 55.31 6.99 51.67
CA ARG A 9 53.86 7.30 51.48
C ARG A 9 53.46 6.92 50.11
N PHE A 10 52.65 5.88 49.96
CA PHE A 10 51.95 5.56 48.72
C PHE A 10 50.75 6.49 48.52
N PHE A 11 50.77 7.37 47.52
CA PHE A 11 49.60 8.08 47.06
C PHE A 11 48.83 7.17 46.11
N ALA A 12 47.66 6.70 46.52
CA ALA A 12 46.71 6.05 45.64
C ALA A 12 45.90 7.12 44.88
N ALA A 13 46.17 7.27 43.61
CA ALA A 13 45.35 8.12 42.74
C ALA A 13 44.10 7.37 42.31
N ALA A 14 42.96 7.74 42.85
CA ALA A 14 41.65 7.22 42.40
C ALA A 14 41.27 7.90 41.10
N LEU A 15 41.27 7.14 40.00
CA LEU A 15 40.82 7.58 38.67
C LEU A 15 39.28 7.44 38.59
N LEU A 16 38.55 8.55 38.72
CA LEU A 16 37.13 8.60 38.52
C LEU A 16 36.83 8.60 36.99
N LEU A 17 36.39 7.45 36.46
CA LEU A 17 35.82 7.37 35.11
C LEU A 17 34.40 7.95 35.11
N PHE A 18 34.24 9.14 34.55
CA PHE A 18 32.91 9.66 34.18
C PHE A 18 32.48 9.02 32.88
N ALA A 19 31.57 8.06 32.97
CA ALA A 19 30.86 7.57 31.76
C ALA A 19 29.83 8.62 31.36
N ALA A 20 30.11 9.33 30.28
CA ALA A 20 29.15 10.22 29.63
C ALA A 20 28.05 9.36 28.96
N VAL A 21 26.88 9.29 29.56
CA VAL A 21 25.69 8.74 28.90
C VAL A 21 25.23 9.76 27.86
N ALA A 22 25.57 9.50 26.61
CA ALA A 22 25.02 10.25 25.50
C ALA A 22 23.51 9.98 25.42
N ALA A 23 22.71 10.94 25.85
CA ALA A 23 21.27 10.92 25.61
C ALA A 23 21.06 11.00 24.10
N HIS A 24 20.67 9.87 23.49
CA HIS A 24 20.17 9.88 22.12
C HIS A 24 18.83 10.64 22.16
N ALA A 25 18.83 11.87 21.69
CA ALA A 25 17.58 12.56 21.38
C ALA A 25 16.84 11.72 20.34
N ALA A 26 15.65 11.25 20.67
CA ALA A 26 14.79 10.56 19.72
C ALA A 26 14.59 11.49 18.50
N ALA A 27 14.81 10.98 17.29
CA ALA A 27 14.52 11.74 16.09
C ALA A 27 13.06 12.21 16.15
N PRO A 28 12.76 13.46 15.73
CA PRO A 28 11.38 13.94 15.71
C PRO A 28 10.53 12.99 14.90
N ALA A 29 9.33 12.67 15.39
CA ALA A 29 8.39 11.82 14.68
C ALA A 29 8.17 12.37 13.27
N PRO A 30 8.20 11.53 12.22
CA PRO A 30 8.06 11.99 10.85
C PRO A 30 6.73 12.73 10.68
N HIS A 31 6.77 13.86 10.01
CA HIS A 31 5.59 14.68 9.73
C HIS A 31 4.64 13.91 8.81
N VAL A 32 3.40 13.71 9.24
CA VAL A 32 2.37 13.04 8.43
C VAL A 32 1.83 14.04 7.40
N ILE A 33 1.85 13.66 6.12
CA ILE A 33 1.27 14.43 5.03
C ILE A 33 0.07 13.69 4.43
N SER A 34 -0.78 14.36 3.66
CA SER A 34 -1.84 13.69 2.92
C SER A 34 -1.28 12.84 1.78
N ILE A 35 -2.03 11.79 1.38
CA ILE A 35 -1.61 10.93 0.27
C ILE A 35 -1.49 11.74 -1.03
N ALA A 36 -2.39 12.71 -1.29
CA ALA A 36 -2.28 13.58 -2.46
C ALA A 36 -0.99 14.44 -2.43
N GLN A 37 -0.57 14.92 -1.25
CA GLN A 37 0.71 15.63 -1.12
C GLN A 37 1.89 14.68 -1.37
N ALA A 38 1.83 13.45 -0.86
CA ALA A 38 2.86 12.45 -1.10
C ALA A 38 3.00 12.13 -2.60
N ARG A 39 1.87 11.91 -3.29
CA ARG A 39 1.84 11.62 -4.74
C ARG A 39 2.42 12.75 -5.61
N ALA A 40 2.45 13.97 -5.12
CA ALA A 40 3.04 15.12 -5.83
C ALA A 40 4.56 15.26 -5.63
N LEU A 41 5.19 14.41 -4.83
CA LEU A 41 6.63 14.47 -4.56
C LEU A 41 7.40 13.56 -5.53
N PRO A 42 8.69 13.86 -5.77
CA PRO A 42 9.53 13.02 -6.61
C PRO A 42 9.68 11.60 -6.08
N LEU A 43 9.83 10.63 -6.99
CA LEU A 43 10.23 9.26 -6.63
C LEU A 43 11.53 9.28 -5.80
N GLY A 44 11.68 8.33 -4.89
CA GLY A 44 12.78 8.27 -3.93
C GLY A 44 12.57 9.12 -2.68
N THR A 45 11.50 9.94 -2.61
CA THR A 45 11.18 10.70 -1.40
C THR A 45 10.63 9.77 -0.31
N VAL A 46 11.15 9.91 0.91
CA VAL A 46 10.61 9.22 2.09
C VAL A 46 9.49 10.07 2.68
N VAL A 47 8.31 9.48 2.84
CA VAL A 47 7.12 10.16 3.35
C VAL A 47 6.43 9.33 4.45
N THR A 48 5.63 10.00 5.27
CA THR A 48 4.72 9.35 6.20
C THR A 48 3.29 9.79 5.87
N VAL A 49 2.43 8.80 5.64
CA VAL A 49 1.01 9.01 5.35
C VAL A 49 0.13 8.25 6.35
N ASP A 50 -1.12 8.67 6.45
CA ASP A 50 -2.13 8.03 7.31
C ASP A 50 -3.41 7.80 6.50
N GLY A 51 -4.00 6.61 6.58
CA GLY A 51 -5.18 6.30 5.79
C GLY A 51 -5.91 5.05 6.25
N SER A 52 -7.05 4.78 5.62
CA SER A 52 -7.78 3.52 5.77
C SER A 52 -7.28 2.49 4.78
N VAL A 53 -7.03 1.29 5.25
CA VAL A 53 -6.76 0.12 4.41
C VAL A 53 -7.98 -0.20 3.57
N THR A 54 -7.79 -0.39 2.26
CA THR A 54 -8.86 -0.57 1.29
C THR A 54 -8.87 -1.95 0.64
N THR A 55 -7.74 -2.66 0.69
CA THR A 55 -7.62 -4.02 0.16
C THR A 55 -7.02 -4.93 1.23
N PRO A 56 -7.31 -6.25 1.25
CA PRO A 56 -6.52 -7.18 2.07
C PRO A 56 -5.07 -7.16 1.62
N SER A 57 -4.13 -7.37 2.54
CA SER A 57 -2.75 -7.66 2.16
C SER A 57 -2.68 -8.98 1.38
N GLY A 58 -1.81 -9.04 0.37
CA GLY A 58 -1.66 -10.20 -0.49
C GLY A 58 -2.84 -10.48 -1.44
N ALA A 59 -3.85 -9.58 -1.53
CA ALA A 59 -4.96 -9.78 -2.48
C ALA A 59 -4.49 -9.64 -3.93
N PHE A 60 -3.52 -8.81 -4.17
CA PHE A 60 -2.79 -8.65 -5.43
C PHE A 60 -1.39 -8.12 -5.13
N ALA A 61 -0.48 -8.29 -6.06
CA ALA A 61 0.90 -7.89 -5.92
C ALA A 61 1.21 -6.78 -6.95
N SER A 62 2.11 -5.87 -6.59
CA SER A 62 2.77 -5.03 -7.58
C SER A 62 3.75 -5.87 -8.41
N SER A 63 4.42 -5.27 -9.39
CA SER A 63 5.46 -5.95 -10.16
C SER A 63 6.65 -6.46 -9.33
N PHE A 64 6.72 -6.09 -8.06
CA PHE A 64 7.70 -6.61 -7.10
C PHE A 64 7.29 -7.94 -6.46
N PHE A 65 6.14 -8.54 -6.83
CA PHE A 65 5.62 -9.78 -6.26
C PHE A 65 5.50 -9.72 -4.74
N ASP A 66 4.94 -8.64 -4.26
CA ASP A 66 4.81 -8.32 -2.84
C ASP A 66 3.45 -8.76 -2.26
N GLU A 67 3.31 -8.62 -0.94
CA GLU A 67 2.12 -8.94 -0.15
C GLU A 67 1.45 -7.65 0.36
N GLY A 68 1.45 -6.62 -0.47
CA GLY A 68 1.02 -5.27 -0.13
C GLY A 68 -0.48 -5.07 0.04
N PHE A 69 -0.86 -3.82 0.23
CA PHE A 69 -2.26 -3.43 0.38
C PHE A 69 -2.52 -1.99 -0.07
N GLY A 70 -3.75 -1.71 -0.48
CA GLY A 70 -4.18 -0.34 -0.78
C GLY A 70 -4.44 0.46 0.49
N LEU A 71 -4.01 1.72 0.48
CA LEU A 71 -4.24 2.71 1.54
C LEU A 71 -4.88 3.95 0.93
N GLN A 72 -5.96 4.47 1.54
CA GLN A 72 -6.66 5.65 1.04
C GLN A 72 -7.02 6.61 2.17
N ASP A 73 -6.78 7.89 1.97
CA ASP A 73 -7.30 8.98 2.77
C ASP A 73 -8.41 9.75 2.02
N ARG A 74 -8.81 10.92 2.52
CA ARG A 74 -9.80 11.76 1.83
C ARG A 74 -9.26 12.37 0.54
N SER A 75 -7.96 12.53 0.43
CA SER A 75 -7.30 13.25 -0.65
C SER A 75 -6.96 12.36 -1.85
N ALA A 76 -6.44 11.14 -1.59
CA ALA A 76 -5.99 10.20 -2.63
C ALA A 76 -5.88 8.77 -2.08
N GLY A 77 -5.44 7.85 -2.95
CA GLY A 77 -5.02 6.50 -2.60
C GLY A 77 -3.58 6.24 -3.02
N ILE A 78 -2.99 5.18 -2.44
CA ILE A 78 -1.64 4.68 -2.77
C ILE A 78 -1.56 3.19 -2.43
N TYR A 79 -0.75 2.46 -3.18
CA TYR A 79 -0.42 1.08 -2.84
C TYR A 79 0.79 1.04 -1.90
N VAL A 80 0.70 0.28 -0.82
CA VAL A 80 1.79 0.03 0.12
C VAL A 80 2.42 -1.32 -0.23
N SER A 81 3.64 -1.32 -0.70
CA SER A 81 4.37 -2.51 -1.15
C SER A 81 5.19 -3.08 -0.01
N LEU A 82 4.97 -4.34 0.34
CA LEU A 82 5.66 -5.08 1.40
C LEU A 82 5.91 -6.52 0.97
N GLN A 83 7.10 -7.05 1.27
CA GLN A 83 7.42 -8.46 1.00
C GLN A 83 6.83 -9.41 2.04
N THR A 84 6.26 -8.89 3.12
CA THR A 84 5.68 -9.67 4.22
C THR A 84 4.19 -9.40 4.29
N ASP A 85 3.38 -10.45 4.25
CA ASP A 85 1.96 -10.33 4.57
C ASP A 85 1.78 -9.99 6.06
N LEU A 86 1.19 -8.82 6.31
CA LEU A 86 0.87 -8.36 7.66
C LEU A 86 -0.52 -8.82 8.14
N GLY A 87 -1.25 -9.59 7.36
CA GLY A 87 -2.61 -10.00 7.67
C GLY A 87 -3.58 -8.82 7.80
N VAL A 88 -3.31 -7.73 7.04
CA VAL A 88 -4.11 -6.51 7.14
C VAL A 88 -5.40 -6.68 6.33
N ALA A 89 -6.50 -6.23 6.90
CA ALA A 89 -7.81 -6.25 6.24
C ALA A 89 -8.38 -4.83 6.09
N PRO A 90 -9.27 -4.60 5.11
CA PRO A 90 -9.95 -3.33 4.94
C PRO A 90 -10.63 -2.84 6.21
N ARG A 91 -10.76 -1.51 6.33
CA ARG A 91 -11.29 -0.81 7.51
C ARG A 91 -10.36 -0.79 8.73
N ARG A 92 -9.09 -1.12 8.55
CA ARG A 92 -8.05 -0.77 9.53
C ARG A 92 -7.49 0.60 9.18
N GLN A 93 -7.15 1.37 10.19
CA GLN A 93 -6.38 2.60 10.02
C GLN A 93 -4.90 2.23 10.07
N ALA A 94 -4.12 2.73 9.13
CA ALA A 94 -2.68 2.52 9.11
C ALA A 94 -1.92 3.83 8.89
N ARG A 95 -0.83 4.00 9.63
CA ARG A 95 0.20 5.00 9.36
C ARG A 95 1.39 4.29 8.77
N VAL A 96 1.86 4.77 7.63
CA VAL A 96 2.93 4.14 6.88
C VAL A 96 4.02 5.16 6.59
N THR A 97 5.27 4.81 6.92
CA THR A 97 6.46 5.52 6.47
C THR A 97 7.14 4.69 5.41
N GLY A 98 7.49 5.28 4.27
CA GLY A 98 8.13 4.55 3.18
C GLY A 98 8.69 5.46 2.11
N THR A 99 9.34 4.87 1.14
CA THR A 99 9.91 5.54 -0.03
C THR A 99 8.95 5.44 -1.21
N LEU A 100 8.69 6.55 -1.89
CA LEU A 100 7.91 6.57 -3.12
C LEU A 100 8.69 5.92 -4.24
N GLN A 101 8.09 4.95 -4.92
CA GLN A 101 8.66 4.23 -6.06
C GLN A 101 7.61 4.05 -7.15
N ASP A 102 8.06 3.65 -8.32
CA ASP A 102 7.22 3.29 -9.47
C ASP A 102 7.26 1.77 -9.67
N SER A 103 6.10 1.19 -9.95
CA SER A 103 5.92 -0.21 -10.30
C SER A 103 5.16 -0.32 -11.62
N PHE A 104 5.84 -0.09 -12.73
CA PHE A 104 5.29 -0.11 -14.09
C PHE A 104 4.07 0.81 -14.30
N GLY A 105 4.17 2.04 -13.76
CA GLY A 105 3.14 3.07 -13.80
C GLY A 105 2.49 3.28 -12.43
N LEU A 106 2.22 2.22 -11.69
CA LEU A 106 1.62 2.32 -10.36
C LEU A 106 2.57 3.01 -9.37
N LEU A 107 2.17 4.13 -8.77
CA LEU A 107 2.90 4.74 -7.67
C LEU A 107 2.72 3.94 -6.39
N ILE A 108 3.82 3.49 -5.82
CA ILE A 108 3.84 2.68 -4.61
C ILE A 108 4.61 3.36 -3.48
N LEU A 109 4.25 3.04 -2.25
CA LEU A 109 4.95 3.41 -1.02
C LEU A 109 5.63 2.18 -0.45
N VAL A 110 6.96 2.18 -0.41
CA VAL A 110 7.78 1.03 0.02
C VAL A 110 8.35 1.30 1.40
N PRO A 111 7.79 0.72 2.48
CA PRO A 111 8.40 0.73 3.81
C PRO A 111 9.77 0.05 3.80
N ALA A 112 10.72 0.59 4.56
CA ALA A 112 12.05 -0.03 4.69
C ALA A 112 12.01 -1.30 5.58
N ASP A 113 11.07 -1.34 6.53
CA ASP A 113 10.86 -2.45 7.45
C ASP A 113 9.34 -2.60 7.71
N PRO A 114 8.83 -3.84 7.93
CA PRO A 114 7.42 -4.03 8.30
C PRO A 114 6.97 -3.22 9.52
N SER A 115 7.88 -2.88 10.43
CA SER A 115 7.58 -2.02 11.58
C SER A 115 7.32 -0.55 11.23
N ASP A 116 7.59 -0.12 10.01
CA ASP A 116 7.21 1.21 9.49
C ASP A 116 5.72 1.31 9.17
N VAL A 117 5.00 0.19 9.19
CA VAL A 117 3.54 0.12 9.13
C VAL A 117 2.98 0.04 10.55
N LYS A 118 2.34 1.11 11.00
CA LYS A 118 1.68 1.19 12.31
C LYS A 118 0.18 1.03 12.13
N LEU A 119 -0.34 -0.15 12.49
CA LEU A 119 -1.77 -0.41 12.47
C LEU A 119 -2.43 0.18 13.71
N HIS A 120 -3.51 0.92 13.48
CA HIS A 120 -4.35 1.49 14.52
C HIS A 120 -5.68 0.74 14.64
N GLY A 121 -6.65 1.32 15.35
CA GLY A 121 -8.00 0.77 15.47
C GLY A 121 -8.76 0.71 14.14
N ALA A 122 -10.08 0.57 14.22
CA ALA A 122 -10.93 0.57 13.04
C ALA A 122 -10.87 1.94 12.32
N GLY A 123 -10.66 1.90 11.01
CA GLY A 123 -10.78 3.03 10.12
C GLY A 123 -12.19 3.18 9.55
N PRO A 124 -12.53 4.33 8.96
CA PRO A 124 -13.79 4.51 8.25
C PRO A 124 -13.88 3.55 7.05
N ARG A 125 -15.12 3.18 6.70
CA ARG A 125 -15.34 2.50 5.42
C ARG A 125 -15.08 3.50 4.29
N VAL A 126 -14.21 3.13 3.36
CA VAL A 126 -14.01 3.88 2.13
C VAL A 126 -15.11 3.49 1.15
N ALA A 127 -15.94 4.45 0.76
CA ALA A 127 -16.94 4.24 -0.28
C ALA A 127 -16.25 4.27 -1.66
N PRO A 128 -16.61 3.36 -2.59
CA PRO A 128 -16.10 3.43 -3.95
C PRO A 128 -16.51 4.72 -4.64
N GLN A 129 -15.59 5.31 -5.37
CA GLN A 129 -15.88 6.44 -6.25
C GLN A 129 -16.52 5.90 -7.53
N TRP A 130 -17.71 6.41 -7.89
CA TRP A 130 -18.33 6.10 -9.18
C TRP A 130 -17.61 6.87 -10.30
N VAL A 131 -17.19 6.16 -11.30
CA VAL A 131 -16.47 6.73 -12.46
C VAL A 131 -16.91 6.04 -13.74
N THR A 132 -16.72 6.69 -14.89
CA THR A 132 -16.86 6.03 -16.18
C THR A 132 -15.64 5.16 -16.48
N THR A 133 -15.79 4.13 -17.30
CA THR A 133 -14.71 3.22 -17.66
C THR A 133 -13.52 3.95 -18.28
N GLY A 134 -13.75 4.88 -19.20
CA GLY A 134 -12.71 5.67 -19.84
C GLY A 134 -12.07 6.78 -18.95
N SER A 135 -12.54 6.96 -17.71
CA SER A 135 -11.94 7.92 -16.77
C SER A 135 -11.10 7.27 -15.68
N VAL A 136 -10.99 5.94 -15.68
CA VAL A 136 -10.07 5.23 -14.80
C VAL A 136 -8.64 5.42 -15.28
N GLY A 137 -7.74 5.83 -14.41
CA GLY A 137 -6.35 6.14 -14.70
C GLY A 137 -5.70 6.97 -13.61
N GLU A 138 -4.69 7.77 -13.93
CA GLU A 138 -3.88 8.54 -12.98
C GLU A 138 -4.69 9.32 -11.93
N ALA A 139 -5.82 9.95 -12.34
CA ALA A 139 -6.66 10.73 -11.42
C ALA A 139 -7.38 9.86 -10.38
N THR A 140 -7.54 8.58 -10.64
CA THR A 140 -8.21 7.60 -9.77
C THR A 140 -7.27 6.59 -9.16
N GLU A 141 -6.03 6.53 -9.62
CA GLU A 141 -5.02 5.57 -9.17
C GLU A 141 -4.89 5.53 -7.64
N GLY A 142 -4.80 4.32 -7.12
CA GLY A 142 -4.74 4.05 -5.68
C GLY A 142 -6.08 4.10 -4.96
N ARG A 143 -7.16 4.57 -5.61
CA ARG A 143 -8.50 4.67 -5.01
C ARG A 143 -9.31 3.41 -5.24
N ILE A 144 -10.33 3.24 -4.40
CA ILE A 144 -11.39 2.29 -4.70
C ILE A 144 -12.40 2.98 -5.62
N VAL A 145 -12.57 2.40 -6.80
CA VAL A 145 -13.50 2.88 -7.83
C VAL A 145 -14.61 1.88 -8.08
N ARG A 146 -15.69 2.34 -8.72
CA ARG A 146 -16.76 1.50 -9.24
C ARG A 146 -17.16 1.98 -10.63
N VAL A 147 -17.24 1.03 -11.53
CA VAL A 147 -17.74 1.20 -12.90
C VAL A 147 -18.94 0.28 -13.14
N VAL A 148 -19.76 0.62 -14.11
CA VAL A 148 -20.80 -0.28 -14.67
C VAL A 148 -20.69 -0.21 -16.18
N GLY A 149 -20.59 -1.36 -16.83
CA GLY A 149 -20.47 -1.40 -18.28
C GLY A 149 -20.68 -2.82 -18.81
N THR A 150 -20.53 -2.97 -20.10
CA THR A 150 -20.65 -4.25 -20.80
C THR A 150 -19.26 -4.87 -20.98
N ILE A 151 -19.15 -6.18 -20.77
CA ILE A 151 -17.93 -6.93 -21.07
C ILE A 151 -17.74 -6.95 -22.59
N THR A 152 -16.64 -6.39 -23.07
CA THR A 152 -16.31 -6.29 -24.49
C THR A 152 -15.32 -7.36 -24.94
N GLU A 153 -14.43 -7.82 -24.03
CA GLU A 153 -13.42 -8.84 -24.30
C GLU A 153 -13.19 -9.73 -23.09
N GLY A 154 -12.78 -10.98 -23.31
CA GLY A 154 -12.46 -11.96 -22.25
C GLY A 154 -13.68 -12.61 -21.61
N PRO A 155 -13.57 -13.24 -20.42
CA PRO A 155 -12.33 -13.41 -19.63
C PRO A 155 -11.28 -14.28 -20.28
N GLU A 156 -10.04 -13.84 -20.24
CA GLU A 156 -8.86 -14.57 -20.69
C GLU A 156 -7.98 -14.98 -19.51
N SER A 157 -7.36 -16.17 -19.63
CA SER A 157 -6.39 -16.64 -18.64
C SER A 157 -5.05 -15.94 -18.81
N ASP A 158 -4.52 -15.41 -17.71
CA ASP A 158 -3.18 -14.85 -17.57
C ASP A 158 -2.42 -15.54 -16.43
N LEU A 159 -2.64 -16.85 -16.30
CA LEU A 159 -2.02 -17.66 -15.25
C LEU A 159 -0.49 -17.70 -15.41
N PRO A 160 0.28 -17.68 -14.33
CA PRO A 160 -0.17 -17.89 -12.94
C PRO A 160 -0.67 -16.64 -12.21
N PHE A 161 -0.82 -15.49 -12.87
CA PHE A 161 -1.11 -14.22 -12.21
C PHE A 161 -2.60 -13.97 -11.99
N GLY A 162 -3.43 -14.24 -12.99
CA GLY A 162 -4.86 -13.94 -12.89
C GLY A 162 -5.67 -14.24 -14.13
N TYR A 163 -6.76 -13.50 -14.23
CA TYR A 163 -7.64 -13.45 -15.40
C TYR A 163 -7.91 -12.01 -15.74
N LYS A 164 -8.05 -11.69 -17.04
CA LYS A 164 -8.33 -10.35 -17.50
C LYS A 164 -9.55 -10.32 -18.40
N PHE A 165 -10.31 -9.25 -18.32
CA PHE A 165 -11.40 -8.93 -19.24
C PHE A 165 -11.56 -7.41 -19.34
N PHE A 166 -12.27 -6.94 -20.35
CA PHE A 166 -12.49 -5.51 -20.56
C PHE A 166 -13.96 -5.16 -20.41
N VAL A 167 -14.19 -4.01 -19.77
CA VAL A 167 -15.54 -3.46 -19.56
C VAL A 167 -15.61 -2.06 -20.15
N ASP A 168 -16.69 -1.75 -20.89
CA ASP A 168 -16.92 -0.46 -21.51
C ASP A 168 -18.36 0.02 -21.25
N ASP A 169 -18.51 1.28 -20.83
CA ASP A 169 -19.77 1.98 -20.66
C ASP A 169 -20.07 2.93 -21.85
N GLY A 170 -19.23 2.90 -22.89
CA GLY A 170 -19.28 3.78 -24.06
C GLY A 170 -18.32 4.96 -23.96
N SER A 171 -17.61 5.14 -22.86
CA SER A 171 -16.59 6.18 -22.68
C SER A 171 -15.16 5.72 -23.02
N GLY A 172 -14.98 4.41 -23.21
CA GLY A 172 -13.73 3.72 -23.50
C GLY A 172 -13.52 2.54 -22.55
N PRO A 173 -12.90 1.45 -23.05
CA PRO A 173 -12.72 0.22 -22.29
C PRO A 173 -11.71 0.39 -21.16
N ILE A 174 -11.95 -0.34 -20.05
CA ILE A 174 -11.00 -0.50 -18.95
C ILE A 174 -10.71 -1.97 -18.73
N ARG A 175 -9.44 -2.32 -18.48
CA ARG A 175 -9.04 -3.66 -18.08
C ARG A 175 -9.49 -3.94 -16.66
N ILE A 176 -10.08 -5.10 -16.45
CA ILE A 176 -10.33 -5.67 -15.13
C ILE A 176 -9.34 -6.82 -14.95
N PHE A 177 -8.46 -6.74 -13.97
CA PHE A 177 -7.51 -7.79 -13.69
C PHE A 177 -7.88 -8.49 -12.37
N VAL A 178 -8.25 -9.76 -12.48
CA VAL A 178 -8.68 -10.58 -11.35
C VAL A 178 -7.51 -11.44 -10.91
N ASN A 179 -6.81 -10.98 -9.89
CA ASN A 179 -5.66 -11.71 -9.32
C ASN A 179 -6.08 -13.06 -8.73
N VAL A 180 -5.28 -14.10 -8.95
CA VAL A 180 -5.59 -15.48 -8.47
C VAL A 180 -5.74 -15.54 -6.96
N GLN A 181 -5.02 -14.70 -6.21
CA GLN A 181 -5.05 -14.63 -4.75
C GLN A 181 -6.43 -14.26 -4.19
N THR A 182 -7.24 -13.56 -4.98
CA THR A 182 -8.60 -13.15 -4.57
C THR A 182 -9.58 -14.30 -4.54
N GLY A 183 -9.30 -15.39 -5.27
CA GLY A 183 -10.22 -16.53 -5.42
C GLY A 183 -11.54 -16.20 -6.11
N ILE A 184 -11.62 -15.08 -6.84
CA ILE A 184 -12.83 -14.66 -7.56
C ILE A 184 -13.01 -15.58 -8.78
N ASP A 185 -14.19 -16.22 -8.86
CA ASP A 185 -14.57 -17.03 -10.01
C ASP A 185 -15.10 -16.16 -11.15
N VAL A 186 -14.42 -16.22 -12.30
CA VAL A 186 -14.78 -15.50 -13.52
C VAL A 186 -15.46 -16.41 -14.58
N SER A 187 -15.64 -17.70 -14.30
CA SER A 187 -16.13 -18.69 -15.27
C SER A 187 -17.57 -18.40 -15.75
N GLY A 188 -18.35 -17.67 -14.95
CA GLY A 188 -19.69 -17.25 -15.32
C GLY A 188 -19.79 -15.95 -16.10
N LEU A 189 -18.66 -15.28 -16.37
CA LEU A 189 -18.63 -14.02 -17.12
C LEU A 189 -18.48 -14.27 -18.64
N ALA A 190 -19.17 -13.48 -19.43
CA ALA A 190 -19.10 -13.56 -20.89
C ALA A 190 -19.26 -12.20 -21.56
N VAL A 191 -18.71 -12.06 -22.76
CA VAL A 191 -18.88 -10.88 -23.61
C VAL A 191 -20.37 -10.60 -23.83
N GLY A 192 -20.74 -9.34 -23.75
CA GLY A 192 -22.12 -8.86 -23.87
C GLY A 192 -22.87 -8.77 -22.54
N GLN A 193 -22.35 -9.31 -21.42
CA GLN A 193 -22.95 -9.14 -20.12
C GLN A 193 -22.67 -7.74 -19.56
N THR A 194 -23.68 -7.14 -18.93
CA THR A 194 -23.49 -5.93 -18.13
C THR A 194 -23.05 -6.32 -16.73
N VAL A 195 -21.99 -5.70 -16.25
CA VAL A 195 -21.41 -5.93 -14.91
C VAL A 195 -21.18 -4.62 -14.18
N SER A 196 -21.30 -4.67 -12.86
CA SER A 196 -20.78 -3.64 -11.94
C SER A 196 -19.49 -4.16 -11.33
N VAL A 197 -18.39 -3.45 -11.54
CA VAL A 197 -17.09 -3.81 -11.01
C VAL A 197 -16.64 -2.75 -10.00
N THR A 198 -16.29 -3.19 -8.80
CA THR A 198 -15.64 -2.38 -7.77
C THR A 198 -14.22 -2.92 -7.58
N GLY A 199 -13.23 -2.05 -7.43
CA GLY A 199 -11.87 -2.50 -7.20
C GLY A 199 -10.92 -1.37 -6.90
N PHE A 200 -9.68 -1.73 -6.68
CA PHE A 200 -8.57 -0.81 -6.57
C PHE A 200 -8.20 -0.33 -7.98
N SER A 201 -8.13 0.98 -8.18
CA SER A 201 -7.65 1.56 -9.43
C SER A 201 -6.14 1.45 -9.48
N SER A 202 -5.66 0.56 -10.29
CA SER A 202 -4.26 0.15 -10.44
C SER A 202 -3.71 0.54 -11.80
N GLU A 203 -2.42 0.30 -11.98
CA GLU A 203 -1.74 0.42 -13.25
C GLU A 203 -0.65 -0.66 -13.38
N PHE A 204 -0.67 -1.35 -14.51
CA PHE A 204 0.43 -2.18 -14.99
C PHE A 204 0.62 -1.90 -16.47
N ILE A 205 1.50 -0.92 -16.78
CA ILE A 205 1.69 -0.32 -18.11
C ILE A 205 0.47 0.50 -18.55
N ASP A 206 -0.73 -0.07 -18.40
CA ASP A 206 -2.02 0.56 -18.67
C ASP A 206 -2.89 0.51 -17.42
N ALA A 207 -3.82 1.46 -17.32
CA ALA A 207 -4.77 1.51 -16.20
C ALA A 207 -5.63 0.25 -16.15
N GLU A 208 -5.94 -0.18 -14.92
CA GLU A 208 -6.79 -1.33 -14.65
C GLU A 208 -7.55 -1.19 -13.33
N ILE A 209 -8.53 -2.05 -13.14
CA ILE A 209 -9.23 -2.20 -11.86
C ILE A 209 -8.99 -3.60 -11.33
N ASP A 210 -8.50 -3.71 -10.09
CA ASP A 210 -8.28 -4.96 -9.36
C ASP A 210 -9.42 -5.21 -8.37
N PRO A 211 -10.39 -6.09 -8.67
CA PRO A 211 -11.40 -6.52 -7.70
C PRO A 211 -10.75 -7.26 -6.52
N ARG A 212 -11.30 -7.07 -5.32
CA ARG A 212 -10.70 -7.56 -4.06
C ARG A 212 -11.43 -8.77 -3.50
N PHE A 213 -12.73 -8.90 -3.83
CA PHE A 213 -13.64 -9.89 -3.26
C PHE A 213 -14.64 -10.35 -4.33
N PRO A 214 -15.23 -11.55 -4.21
CA PRO A 214 -16.28 -12.00 -5.14
C PRO A 214 -17.44 -11.00 -5.29
N ALA A 215 -17.81 -10.29 -4.21
CA ALA A 215 -18.87 -9.28 -4.25
C ALA A 215 -18.49 -7.98 -4.99
N ASP A 216 -17.24 -7.81 -5.37
CA ASP A 216 -16.78 -6.65 -6.15
C ASP A 216 -17.16 -6.76 -7.63
N ILE A 217 -17.51 -7.95 -8.12
CA ILE A 217 -18.06 -8.17 -9.46
C ILE A 217 -19.51 -8.64 -9.30
N ALA A 218 -20.45 -7.86 -9.81
CA ALA A 218 -21.87 -8.18 -9.72
C ALA A 218 -22.57 -7.93 -11.07
N THR A 219 -23.47 -8.84 -11.44
CA THR A 219 -24.41 -8.58 -12.53
C THR A 219 -25.58 -7.77 -11.96
N PRO A 220 -25.90 -6.58 -12.49
CA PRO A 220 -27.06 -5.83 -12.04
C PRO A 220 -28.33 -6.68 -12.23
N SER A 221 -29.09 -6.83 -11.15
CA SER A 221 -30.44 -7.41 -11.26
C SER A 221 -31.32 -6.42 -12.05
N HIS A 222 -31.98 -6.91 -13.08
CA HIS A 222 -32.98 -6.18 -13.85
C HIS A 222 -34.21 -5.88 -13.00
#